data_3b7804f8865cdf04675f84b2f569a51f
#
_entry.id   3b7804f8865cdf04675f84b2f569a51f
#
_cell.length_a   1.000
_cell.length_b   1.000
_cell.length_c   1.000
_cell.angle_alpha   90.00
_cell.angle_beta   90.00
_cell.angle_gamma   90.00
#
_symmetry.space_group_name_H-M   'P 1'
#
loop_
_entity.id
_entity.type
_entity.pdbx_description
1 polymer ?
#
loop_
_entity_poly.entity_id
_entity_poly.type
_entity_poly.pdbx_seq_one_letter_code
_entity_poly.pdbx_strand_id
1 'polypeptide(L)'
;MINRRRFIAISASVAGCSLLGQSVTEASARNTVVWRGKALGAIASLSIHHHDRASAERLVRQVVTETERLEQVFSLYRSDSSLSRLNRLGALAAPPADLVTLLERCLVAWELTDGVFDPTVQPLWKLLADHFSRAGADQAGPRPEAIRKTLHLVGFDQVVFDRNRVSFGKRGMALTLNGIAQGYITDRAVDVLRRGGIETSIVDMGEIRALGSKPDGEPWLVGVRGAQFNQEPPRSIGIVNKAVATSSGKGFAFDTAMKYTHLLDPRSGSSASGRESVTVIAPDAVSADALSTAFSLMSRDAIRLVSRSRPEIQAFLTSSVGVTSLL
;
A
#
# COMPACT_ATOMS: atom_id res chain seq x y z
N MET A 1 23.76 6.08 10.55
CA MET A 1 23.39 5.56 9.21
C MET A 1 22.14 4.71 9.37
N ILE A 2 20.98 5.18 8.90
CA ILE A 2 19.78 4.36 8.82
C ILE A 2 20.11 3.24 7.83
N ASN A 3 20.20 2.02 8.33
CA ASN A 3 20.67 0.87 7.58
C ASN A 3 19.70 0.61 6.42
N ARG A 4 20.18 0.42 5.18
CA ARG A 4 19.35 0.08 3.99
C ARG A 4 18.35 -1.04 4.27
N ARG A 5 18.65 -1.95 5.19
CA ARG A 5 17.75 -3.02 5.65
C ARG A 5 16.51 -2.54 6.41
N ARG A 6 16.55 -1.36 7.08
CA ARG A 6 15.37 -0.77 7.74
C ARG A 6 14.43 -0.09 6.74
N PHE A 7 14.95 0.45 5.62
CA PHE A 7 14.13 1.02 4.55
C PHE A 7 13.28 -0.02 3.81
N ILE A 8 13.80 -1.23 3.64
CA ILE A 8 13.07 -2.36 3.01
C ILE A 8 11.91 -2.83 3.90
N ALA A 9 11.97 -2.57 5.22
CA ALA A 9 10.92 -2.96 6.15
C ALA A 9 9.68 -2.04 6.12
N ILE A 10 9.72 -0.87 5.46
CA ILE A 10 8.58 0.06 5.41
C ILE A 10 7.41 -0.54 4.64
N SER A 11 7.71 -1.28 3.58
CA SER A 11 6.70 -1.99 2.78
C SER A 11 6.24 -3.31 3.41
N ALA A 12 6.96 -3.84 4.41
CA ALA A 12 6.68 -5.15 5.01
C ALA A 12 5.86 -5.07 6.30
N SER A 13 5.41 -3.88 6.68
CA SER A 13 4.74 -3.68 7.97
C SER A 13 3.24 -3.89 7.89
N VAL A 14 2.79 -4.92 7.20
CA VAL A 14 1.43 -5.43 7.31
C VAL A 14 1.28 -6.19 8.63
N ALA A 15 1.34 -5.46 9.73
CA ALA A 15 1.11 -6.03 11.06
C ALA A 15 -0.37 -6.29 11.35
N GLY A 16 -1.27 -6.08 10.39
CA GLY A 16 -2.72 -6.10 10.63
C GLY A 16 -3.50 -7.19 9.91
N CYS A 17 -3.07 -7.65 8.74
CA CYS A 17 -3.76 -8.71 8.00
C CYS A 17 -2.90 -9.97 7.89
N SER A 18 -3.49 -11.13 8.08
CA SER A 18 -2.86 -12.42 7.83
C SER A 18 -3.86 -13.34 7.16
N LEU A 19 -3.38 -14.12 6.20
CA LEU A 19 -4.13 -15.27 5.72
C LEU A 19 -4.21 -16.29 6.86
N LEU A 20 -5.42 -16.56 7.34
CA LEU A 20 -5.65 -17.57 8.36
C LEU A 20 -5.37 -18.94 7.75
N GLY A 21 -4.61 -19.78 8.50
CA GLY A 21 -4.27 -21.13 8.09
C GLY A 21 -5.51 -21.89 7.61
N GLN A 22 -5.52 -22.26 6.34
CA GLN A 22 -6.66 -22.91 5.70
C GLN A 22 -6.49 -24.41 5.84
N SER A 23 -7.48 -25.09 6.38
CA SER A 23 -7.60 -26.54 6.30
C SER A 23 -7.86 -26.91 4.84
N VAL A 24 -6.84 -27.38 4.14
CA VAL A 24 -6.94 -27.82 2.74
C VAL A 24 -7.24 -29.32 2.79
N THR A 25 -8.33 -29.75 2.16
CA THR A 25 -8.58 -31.19 1.96
C THR A 25 -7.49 -31.75 1.05
N GLU A 26 -7.11 -33.03 1.22
CA GLU A 26 -6.02 -33.66 0.44
C GLU A 26 -6.20 -33.54 -1.08
N ALA A 27 -7.43 -33.59 -1.58
CA ALA A 27 -7.74 -33.42 -3.01
C ALA A 27 -7.51 -31.97 -3.47
N SER A 28 -7.80 -30.97 -2.64
CA SER A 28 -7.57 -29.56 -2.93
C SER A 28 -6.06 -29.21 -2.87
N ALA A 29 -5.31 -29.87 -2.00
CA ALA A 29 -3.86 -29.67 -1.87
C ALA A 29 -3.09 -30.08 -3.15
N ARG A 30 -3.54 -31.12 -3.86
CA ARG A 30 -2.87 -31.61 -5.08
C ARG A 30 -2.93 -30.61 -6.25
N ASN A 31 -3.94 -29.75 -6.29
CA ASN A 31 -4.19 -28.79 -7.37
C ASN A 31 -3.80 -27.36 -6.99
N THR A 32 -3.16 -27.14 -5.84
CA THR A 32 -2.76 -25.81 -5.39
C THR A 32 -1.26 -25.61 -5.58
N VAL A 33 -0.89 -24.53 -6.30
CA VAL A 33 0.50 -24.05 -6.41
C VAL A 33 0.63 -22.83 -5.53
N VAL A 34 1.58 -22.87 -4.59
CA VAL A 34 1.91 -21.76 -3.70
C VAL A 34 3.29 -21.22 -4.07
N TRP A 35 3.37 -19.94 -4.33
CA TRP A 35 4.62 -19.23 -4.50
C TRP A 35 4.83 -18.23 -3.34
N ARG A 36 6.07 -18.04 -2.95
CA ARG A 36 6.48 -17.04 -1.95
C ARG A 36 7.72 -16.30 -2.43
N GLY A 37 7.73 -14.98 -2.26
CA GLY A 37 8.82 -14.11 -2.71
C GLY A 37 8.77 -12.73 -2.10
N LYS A 38 9.14 -11.72 -2.89
CA LYS A 38 9.10 -10.31 -2.49
C LYS A 38 8.52 -9.47 -3.63
N ALA A 39 7.79 -8.40 -3.26
CA ALA A 39 7.30 -7.37 -4.17
C ALA A 39 7.50 -6.00 -3.50
N LEU A 40 8.17 -5.04 -4.18
CA LEU A 40 8.55 -3.72 -3.63
C LEU A 40 9.20 -3.80 -2.23
N GLY A 41 9.94 -4.87 -1.95
CA GLY A 41 10.59 -5.09 -0.66
C GLY A 41 9.71 -5.73 0.42
N ALA A 42 8.41 -5.91 0.20
CA ALA A 42 7.51 -6.66 1.07
C ALA A 42 7.57 -8.17 0.81
N ILE A 43 7.17 -8.96 1.82
CA ILE A 43 6.92 -10.39 1.63
C ILE A 43 5.69 -10.53 0.74
N ALA A 44 5.81 -11.38 -0.28
CA ALA A 44 4.72 -11.65 -1.21
C ALA A 44 4.41 -13.14 -1.25
N SER A 45 3.13 -13.46 -1.44
CA SER A 45 2.66 -14.83 -1.63
C SER A 45 1.53 -14.91 -2.65
N LEU A 46 1.44 -16.05 -3.31
CA LEU A 46 0.44 -16.32 -4.34
C LEU A 46 0.00 -17.76 -4.20
N SER A 47 -1.31 -17.99 -4.08
CA SER A 47 -1.92 -19.31 -4.08
C SER A 47 -2.84 -19.44 -5.29
N ILE A 48 -2.51 -20.33 -6.21
CA ILE A 48 -3.27 -20.62 -7.43
C ILE A 48 -3.87 -22.03 -7.32
N HIS A 49 -5.16 -22.15 -7.50
CA HIS A 49 -5.80 -23.44 -7.66
C HIS A 49 -5.99 -23.71 -9.16
N HIS A 50 -5.35 -24.77 -9.68
CA HIS A 50 -5.39 -25.12 -11.12
C HIS A 50 -5.11 -26.61 -11.33
N HIS A 51 -5.86 -27.26 -12.22
CA HIS A 51 -5.73 -28.69 -12.50
C HIS A 51 -4.41 -29.06 -13.19
N ASP A 52 -3.85 -28.16 -13.99
CA ASP A 52 -2.55 -28.31 -14.63
C ASP A 52 -1.48 -27.50 -13.90
N ARG A 53 -0.62 -28.21 -13.18
CA ARG A 53 0.47 -27.63 -12.38
C ARG A 53 1.47 -26.86 -13.25
N ALA A 54 1.80 -27.36 -14.45
CA ALA A 54 2.76 -26.69 -15.33
C ALA A 54 2.24 -25.34 -15.81
N SER A 55 0.93 -25.25 -16.11
CA SER A 55 0.27 -23.97 -16.42
C SER A 55 0.28 -23.01 -15.24
N ALA A 56 -0.04 -23.47 -14.04
CA ALA A 56 0.02 -22.66 -12.83
C ALA A 56 1.43 -22.10 -12.58
N GLU A 57 2.47 -22.93 -12.72
CA GLU A 57 3.86 -22.50 -12.57
C GLU A 57 4.30 -21.49 -13.65
N ARG A 58 3.80 -21.62 -14.89
CA ARG A 58 4.01 -20.59 -15.93
C ARG A 58 3.39 -19.24 -15.54
N LEU A 59 2.17 -19.27 -15.02
CA LEU A 59 1.49 -18.06 -14.57
C LEU A 59 2.21 -17.39 -13.38
N VAL A 60 2.71 -18.19 -12.43
CA VAL A 60 3.57 -17.66 -11.34
C VAL A 60 4.76 -16.91 -11.92
N ARG A 61 5.48 -17.49 -12.89
CA ARG A 61 6.62 -16.80 -13.52
C ARG A 61 6.21 -15.51 -14.21
N GLN A 62 5.06 -15.48 -14.88
CA GLN A 62 4.54 -14.26 -15.51
C GLN A 62 4.20 -13.18 -14.47
N VAL A 63 3.60 -13.55 -13.34
CA VAL A 63 3.35 -12.62 -12.22
C VAL A 63 4.65 -12.06 -11.67
N VAL A 64 5.67 -12.89 -11.46
CA VAL A 64 6.98 -12.44 -10.96
C VAL A 64 7.62 -11.47 -11.95
N THR A 65 7.66 -11.80 -13.25
CA THR A 65 8.21 -10.92 -14.29
C THR A 65 7.46 -9.58 -14.36
N GLU A 66 6.13 -9.60 -14.25
CA GLU A 66 5.33 -8.37 -14.24
C GLU A 66 5.61 -7.53 -12.99
N THR A 67 5.75 -8.17 -11.81
CA THR A 67 6.13 -7.49 -10.57
C THR A 67 7.49 -6.80 -10.71
N GLU A 68 8.51 -7.49 -11.22
CA GLU A 68 9.85 -6.93 -11.44
C GLU A 68 9.83 -5.75 -12.44
N ARG A 69 9.03 -5.86 -13.50
CA ARG A 69 8.82 -4.77 -14.47
C ARG A 69 8.20 -3.55 -13.81
N LEU A 70 7.20 -3.73 -12.94
CA LEU A 70 6.54 -2.63 -12.24
C LEU A 70 7.42 -2.02 -11.14
N GLU A 71 8.29 -2.80 -10.50
CA GLU A 71 9.31 -2.27 -9.59
C GLU A 71 10.29 -1.32 -10.32
N GLN A 72 10.61 -1.59 -11.58
CA GLN A 72 11.41 -0.70 -12.42
C GLN A 72 10.68 0.62 -12.71
N VAL A 73 9.36 0.65 -12.64
CA VAL A 73 8.57 1.87 -12.81
C VAL A 73 8.44 2.65 -11.48
N PHE A 74 8.09 1.98 -10.37
CA PHE A 74 7.57 2.62 -9.16
C PHE A 74 8.56 2.72 -8.00
N SER A 75 9.70 2.01 -8.02
CA SER A 75 10.59 1.95 -6.87
C SER A 75 11.30 3.27 -6.61
N LEU A 76 11.26 3.74 -5.35
CA LEU A 76 12.12 4.84 -4.87
C LEU A 76 13.56 4.39 -4.55
N TYR A 77 13.79 3.07 -4.46
CA TYR A 77 15.08 2.50 -4.04
C TYR A 77 15.99 2.14 -5.23
N ARG A 78 15.41 2.06 -6.41
CA ARG A 78 16.15 1.87 -7.67
C ARG A 78 16.41 3.24 -8.29
N SER A 79 17.67 3.63 -8.40
CA SER A 79 18.07 4.94 -8.95
C SER A 79 17.70 5.13 -10.44
N ASP A 80 17.52 4.01 -11.15
CA ASP A 80 17.18 3.91 -12.58
C ASP A 80 15.69 3.75 -12.85
N SER A 81 14.84 3.63 -11.80
CA SER A 81 13.39 3.56 -11.95
C SER A 81 12.80 4.84 -12.55
N SER A 82 11.62 4.72 -13.17
CA SER A 82 10.92 5.88 -13.74
C SER A 82 10.57 6.91 -12.68
N LEU A 83 10.10 6.49 -11.50
CA LEU A 83 9.79 7.38 -10.38
C LEU A 83 11.03 8.10 -9.85
N SER A 84 12.15 7.39 -9.66
CA SER A 84 13.39 7.99 -9.18
C SER A 84 13.97 8.99 -10.19
N ARG A 85 13.83 8.70 -11.48
CA ARG A 85 14.22 9.64 -12.56
C ARG A 85 13.33 10.88 -12.56
N LEU A 86 12.00 10.72 -12.46
CA LEU A 86 11.05 11.83 -12.34
C LEU A 86 11.41 12.73 -11.15
N ASN A 87 11.59 12.13 -9.97
CA ASN A 87 11.91 12.86 -8.74
C ASN A 87 13.24 13.62 -8.83
N ARG A 88 14.24 13.08 -9.54
CA ARG A 88 15.54 13.73 -9.72
C ARG A 88 15.51 14.87 -10.73
N LEU A 89 14.77 14.69 -11.83
CA LEU A 89 14.77 15.62 -12.95
C LEU A 89 13.65 16.66 -12.87
N GLY A 90 12.61 16.41 -12.07
CA GLY A 90 11.39 17.23 -11.99
C GLY A 90 10.45 17.05 -13.17
N ALA A 91 10.84 16.29 -14.18
CA ALA A 91 10.00 15.92 -15.31
C ALA A 91 10.48 14.60 -15.94
N LEU A 92 9.55 13.89 -16.58
CA LEU A 92 9.81 12.65 -17.31
C LEU A 92 9.02 12.69 -18.63
N ALA A 93 9.73 12.67 -19.76
CA ALA A 93 9.13 12.55 -21.08
C ALA A 93 8.84 11.07 -21.38
N ALA A 94 7.77 10.82 -22.17
CA ALA A 94 7.30 9.48 -22.55
C ALA A 94 7.25 8.52 -21.34
N PRO A 95 6.48 8.84 -20.28
CA PRO A 95 6.38 8.01 -19.09
C PRO A 95 5.82 6.64 -19.45
N PRO A 96 6.21 5.57 -18.74
CA PRO A 96 5.54 4.28 -18.87
C PRO A 96 4.03 4.42 -18.63
N ALA A 97 3.21 3.70 -19.40
CA ALA A 97 1.76 3.76 -19.30
C ALA A 97 1.27 3.43 -17.87
N ASP A 98 1.89 2.46 -17.20
CA ASP A 98 1.55 2.12 -15.81
C ASP A 98 1.78 3.28 -14.84
N LEU A 99 2.80 4.14 -15.07
CA LEU A 99 3.02 5.33 -14.23
C LEU A 99 1.87 6.32 -14.39
N VAL A 100 1.44 6.58 -15.63
CA VAL A 100 0.31 7.47 -15.90
C VAL A 100 -0.97 6.92 -15.28
N THR A 101 -1.26 5.63 -15.52
CA THR A 101 -2.44 4.97 -14.95
C THR A 101 -2.44 5.04 -13.41
N LEU A 102 -1.29 4.82 -12.77
CA LEU A 102 -1.22 4.91 -11.31
C LEU A 102 -1.37 6.35 -10.81
N LEU A 103 -0.89 7.35 -11.53
CA LEU A 103 -1.14 8.76 -11.21
C LEU A 103 -2.62 9.14 -11.37
N GLU A 104 -3.33 8.58 -12.35
CA GLU A 104 -4.79 8.72 -12.47
C GLU A 104 -5.50 8.13 -11.25
N ARG A 105 -5.06 6.98 -10.73
CA ARG A 105 -5.56 6.39 -9.48
C ARG A 105 -5.23 7.24 -8.25
N CYS A 106 -4.04 7.86 -8.23
CA CYS A 106 -3.68 8.84 -7.20
C CYS A 106 -4.62 10.04 -7.20
N LEU A 107 -4.98 10.57 -8.39
CA LEU A 107 -5.91 11.69 -8.52
C LEU A 107 -7.29 11.33 -7.94
N VAL A 108 -7.82 10.16 -8.29
CA VAL A 108 -9.10 9.68 -7.73
C VAL A 108 -9.06 9.59 -6.20
N ALA A 109 -7.98 9.04 -5.64
CA ALA A 109 -7.82 8.94 -4.18
C ALA A 109 -7.64 10.32 -3.53
N TRP A 110 -6.90 11.22 -4.17
CA TRP A 110 -6.68 12.60 -3.73
C TRP A 110 -7.99 13.38 -3.66
N GLU A 111 -8.81 13.34 -4.72
CA GLU A 111 -10.13 13.99 -4.78
C GLU A 111 -11.10 13.37 -3.74
N LEU A 112 -11.16 12.04 -3.65
CA LEU A 112 -12.07 11.33 -2.74
C LEU A 112 -11.78 11.62 -1.27
N THR A 113 -10.53 11.91 -0.93
CA THR A 113 -10.07 12.13 0.45
C THR A 113 -9.79 13.61 0.77
N ASP A 114 -10.22 14.53 -0.09
CA ASP A 114 -9.98 15.97 0.06
C ASP A 114 -8.49 16.29 0.31
N GLY A 115 -7.63 15.70 -0.53
CA GLY A 115 -6.18 15.90 -0.50
C GLY A 115 -5.44 15.20 0.66
N VAL A 116 -6.10 14.39 1.49
CA VAL A 116 -5.42 13.66 2.57
C VAL A 116 -4.53 12.54 2.02
N PHE A 117 -4.97 11.85 0.96
CA PHE A 117 -4.06 11.04 0.17
C PHE A 117 -3.30 11.95 -0.79
N ASP A 118 -2.03 12.20 -0.54
CA ASP A 118 -1.21 13.01 -1.44
C ASP A 118 0.16 12.37 -1.66
N PRO A 119 0.45 11.86 -2.86
CA PRO A 119 1.72 11.22 -3.16
C PRO A 119 2.91 12.19 -3.20
N THR A 120 2.66 13.51 -3.16
CA THR A 120 3.72 14.53 -3.15
C THR A 120 4.33 14.77 -1.77
N VAL A 121 3.97 14.01 -0.75
CA VAL A 121 4.56 14.08 0.62
C VAL A 121 6.03 13.65 0.70
N GLN A 122 6.62 13.18 -0.39
CA GLN A 122 8.00 12.68 -0.41
C GLN A 122 9.05 13.68 0.12
N PRO A 123 8.98 15.00 -0.14
CA PRO A 123 9.88 15.98 0.47
C PRO A 123 9.79 16.04 1.99
N LEU A 124 8.58 15.92 2.56
CA LEU A 124 8.38 15.85 4.03
C LEU A 124 8.98 14.57 4.60
N TRP A 125 8.74 13.44 3.94
CA TRP A 125 9.31 12.16 4.33
C TRP A 125 10.85 12.24 4.35
N LYS A 126 11.43 12.84 3.31
CA LYS A 126 12.88 13.04 3.20
C LYS A 126 13.41 13.97 4.30
N LEU A 127 12.71 15.05 4.63
CA LEU A 127 13.09 15.96 5.71
C LEU A 127 13.19 15.22 7.04
N LEU A 128 12.21 14.38 7.38
CA LEU A 128 12.22 13.58 8.60
C LEU A 128 13.34 12.53 8.58
N ALA A 129 13.49 11.82 7.47
CA ALA A 129 14.55 10.83 7.33
C ALA A 129 15.95 11.44 7.47
N ASP A 130 16.20 12.59 6.82
CA ASP A 130 17.48 13.31 6.90
C ASP A 130 17.71 13.87 8.32
N HIS A 131 16.66 14.32 9.02
CA HIS A 131 16.77 14.82 10.39
C HIS A 131 17.17 13.71 11.35
N PHE A 132 16.38 12.63 11.42
CA PHE A 132 16.59 11.54 12.38
C PHE A 132 17.73 10.58 12.03
N SER A 133 18.32 10.70 10.83
CA SER A 133 19.54 9.96 10.46
C SER A 133 20.82 10.52 11.11
N ARG A 134 20.77 11.74 11.61
CA ARG A 134 21.94 12.42 12.22
C ARG A 134 22.15 11.94 13.64
N ALA A 135 23.42 11.72 14.02
CA ALA A 135 23.75 11.46 15.42
C ALA A 135 23.38 12.65 16.30
N GLY A 136 22.67 12.40 17.41
CA GLY A 136 22.21 13.45 18.32
C GLY A 136 21.07 14.32 17.77
N ALA A 137 20.30 13.82 16.80
CA ALA A 137 19.13 14.51 16.28
C ALA A 137 18.17 14.92 17.40
N ASP A 138 17.65 16.15 17.33
CA ASP A 138 16.65 16.63 18.27
C ASP A 138 15.40 15.74 18.21
N GLN A 139 15.01 15.16 19.34
CA GLN A 139 13.83 14.29 19.44
C GLN A 139 12.52 15.07 19.29
N ALA A 140 12.55 16.42 19.40
CA ALA A 140 11.42 17.27 19.06
C ALA A 140 11.14 17.32 17.54
N GLY A 141 12.06 16.81 16.73
CA GLY A 141 11.95 16.75 15.27
C GLY A 141 12.51 17.97 14.56
N PRO A 142 12.31 18.08 13.23
CA PRO A 142 12.75 19.23 12.45
C PRO A 142 12.12 20.55 12.95
N ARG A 143 12.85 21.65 12.79
CA ARG A 143 12.34 22.99 13.13
C ARG A 143 11.03 23.27 12.39
N PRO A 144 10.03 23.90 13.04
CA PRO A 144 8.73 24.20 12.44
C PRO A 144 8.83 24.96 11.10
N GLU A 145 9.82 25.85 10.99
CA GLU A 145 10.10 26.59 9.76
C GLU A 145 10.50 25.67 8.60
N ALA A 146 11.33 24.66 8.86
CA ALA A 146 11.72 23.66 7.86
C ALA A 146 10.52 22.84 7.37
N ILE A 147 9.63 22.45 8.30
CA ILE A 147 8.37 21.77 7.96
C ILE A 147 7.51 22.67 7.09
N ARG A 148 7.24 23.93 7.50
CA ARG A 148 6.46 24.89 6.71
C ARG A 148 7.02 25.10 5.32
N LYS A 149 8.34 25.30 5.19
CA LYS A 149 9.03 25.44 3.91
C LYS A 149 8.86 24.20 3.02
N THR A 150 8.92 23.03 3.62
CA THR A 150 8.77 21.77 2.88
C THR A 150 7.33 21.52 2.44
N LEU A 151 6.33 21.94 3.25
CA LEU A 151 4.91 21.85 2.88
C LEU A 151 4.58 22.62 1.60
N HIS A 152 5.30 23.72 1.26
CA HIS A 152 5.13 24.40 -0.03
C HIS A 152 5.49 23.54 -1.25
N LEU A 153 6.15 22.40 -1.05
CA LEU A 153 6.49 21.41 -2.08
C LEU A 153 5.49 20.26 -2.15
N VAL A 154 4.45 20.29 -1.32
CA VAL A 154 3.38 19.29 -1.29
C VAL A 154 2.13 19.87 -1.94
N GLY A 155 1.46 19.08 -2.75
CA GLY A 155 0.24 19.45 -3.46
C GLY A 155 0.15 18.71 -4.80
N PHE A 156 -0.71 17.69 -4.87
CA PHE A 156 -0.84 16.86 -6.07
C PHE A 156 -1.46 17.62 -7.25
N ASP A 157 -2.21 18.69 -6.98
CA ASP A 157 -2.70 19.69 -7.97
C ASP A 157 -1.58 20.34 -8.79
N GLN A 158 -0.32 20.31 -8.28
CA GLN A 158 0.87 20.83 -8.97
C GLN A 158 1.58 19.77 -9.84
N VAL A 159 1.03 18.57 -9.97
CA VAL A 159 1.56 17.50 -10.83
C VAL A 159 0.78 17.47 -12.12
N VAL A 160 1.43 17.83 -13.23
CA VAL A 160 0.83 17.73 -14.56
C VAL A 160 1.29 16.44 -15.22
N PHE A 161 0.36 15.64 -15.69
CA PHE A 161 0.69 14.37 -16.32
C PHE A 161 -0.26 13.99 -17.44
N ASP A 162 0.30 13.40 -18.48
CA ASP A 162 -0.38 12.75 -19.59
C ASP A 162 0.52 11.65 -20.18
N ARG A 163 0.12 11.09 -21.32
CA ARG A 163 0.90 10.02 -22.01
C ARG A 163 2.26 10.51 -22.53
N ASN A 164 2.45 11.81 -22.71
CA ASN A 164 3.66 12.38 -23.28
C ASN A 164 4.64 12.82 -22.20
N ARG A 165 4.12 13.26 -21.05
CA ARG A 165 4.94 13.87 -20.01
C ARG A 165 4.31 13.76 -18.62
N VAL A 166 5.17 13.60 -17.60
CA VAL A 166 4.87 13.92 -16.20
C VAL A 166 5.81 15.05 -15.78
N SER A 167 5.31 16.07 -15.09
CA SER A 167 6.16 17.18 -14.61
C SER A 167 5.60 17.80 -13.33
N PHE A 168 6.50 18.35 -12.52
CA PHE A 168 6.18 19.07 -11.29
C PHE A 168 6.08 20.57 -11.54
N GLY A 169 5.10 21.22 -10.93
CA GLY A 169 4.90 22.67 -11.01
C GLY A 169 5.96 23.46 -10.23
N LYS A 170 6.64 22.84 -9.27
CA LYS A 170 7.68 23.50 -8.45
C LYS A 170 8.95 22.65 -8.38
N ARG A 171 10.09 23.34 -8.45
CA ARG A 171 11.40 22.69 -8.24
C ARG A 171 11.50 22.19 -6.80
N GLY A 172 11.90 20.93 -6.62
CA GLY A 172 12.04 20.30 -5.32
C GLY A 172 10.84 19.44 -4.89
N MET A 173 9.74 19.47 -5.64
CA MET A 173 8.68 18.47 -5.50
C MET A 173 9.20 17.08 -5.82
N ALA A 174 8.59 16.09 -5.20
CA ALA A 174 8.87 14.68 -5.45
C ALA A 174 7.66 13.83 -5.07
N LEU A 175 7.52 12.66 -5.70
CA LEU A 175 6.45 11.69 -5.45
C LEU A 175 6.97 10.50 -4.65
N THR A 176 6.10 9.98 -3.79
CA THR A 176 6.15 8.59 -3.31
C THR A 176 4.88 7.86 -3.74
N LEU A 177 5.04 6.62 -4.19
CA LEU A 177 3.90 5.76 -4.53
C LEU A 177 3.75 4.61 -3.51
N ASN A 178 4.44 4.68 -2.37
CA ASN A 178 4.46 3.60 -1.37
C ASN A 178 3.08 3.30 -0.75
N GLY A 179 2.15 4.24 -0.75
CA GLY A 179 0.79 4.05 -0.22
C GLY A 179 -0.23 3.67 -1.30
N ILE A 180 0.20 3.18 -2.48
CA ILE A 180 -0.71 2.79 -3.57
C ILE A 180 -0.09 1.78 -4.55
N ALA A 181 1.23 1.71 -4.66
CA ALA A 181 1.88 0.90 -5.67
C ALA A 181 1.81 -0.60 -5.37
N GLN A 182 1.77 -1.01 -4.11
CA GLN A 182 1.60 -2.42 -3.73
C GLN A 182 0.21 -2.91 -4.13
N GLY A 183 -0.82 -2.11 -3.88
CA GLY A 183 -2.17 -2.39 -4.37
C GLY A 183 -2.23 -2.51 -5.88
N TYR A 184 -1.57 -1.61 -6.62
CA TYR A 184 -1.52 -1.68 -8.08
C TYR A 184 -0.82 -2.96 -8.58
N ILE A 185 0.32 -3.33 -7.99
CA ILE A 185 1.04 -4.57 -8.36
C ILE A 185 0.18 -5.80 -8.06
N THR A 186 -0.52 -5.81 -6.92
CA THR A 186 -1.46 -6.89 -6.56
C THR A 186 -2.57 -7.03 -7.60
N ASP A 187 -3.15 -5.91 -8.04
CA ASP A 187 -4.18 -5.90 -9.08
C ASP A 187 -3.64 -6.42 -10.42
N ARG A 188 -2.43 -5.99 -10.82
CA ARG A 188 -1.78 -6.48 -12.04
C ARG A 188 -1.45 -7.98 -11.98
N ALA A 189 -1.05 -8.49 -10.80
CA ALA A 189 -0.87 -9.92 -10.59
C ALA A 189 -2.18 -10.69 -10.80
N VAL A 190 -3.29 -10.22 -10.24
CA VAL A 190 -4.62 -10.81 -10.45
C VAL A 190 -5.04 -10.74 -11.92
N ASP A 191 -4.74 -9.65 -12.63
CA ASP A 191 -5.03 -9.52 -14.06
C ASP A 191 -4.25 -10.53 -14.92
N VAL A 192 -2.99 -10.83 -14.57
CA VAL A 192 -2.21 -11.90 -15.23
C VAL A 192 -2.90 -13.25 -15.02
N LEU A 193 -3.30 -13.55 -13.79
CA LEU A 193 -3.96 -14.81 -13.45
C LEU A 193 -5.31 -14.96 -14.18
N ARG A 194 -6.14 -13.91 -14.15
CA ARG A 194 -7.46 -13.91 -14.82
C ARG A 194 -7.33 -14.12 -16.32
N ARG A 195 -6.39 -13.44 -16.98
CA ARG A 195 -6.11 -13.67 -18.42
C ARG A 195 -5.57 -15.08 -18.71
N GLY A 196 -4.90 -15.69 -17.72
CA GLY A 196 -4.46 -17.08 -17.78
C GLY A 196 -5.54 -18.11 -17.48
N GLY A 197 -6.82 -17.70 -17.32
CA GLY A 197 -7.94 -18.60 -17.06
C GLY A 197 -8.09 -19.02 -15.59
N ILE A 198 -7.40 -18.36 -14.65
CA ILE A 198 -7.56 -18.64 -13.22
C ILE A 198 -8.82 -17.94 -12.72
N GLU A 199 -9.73 -18.69 -12.11
CA GLU A 199 -10.97 -18.20 -11.52
C GLU A 199 -10.91 -18.16 -9.99
N THR A 200 -9.98 -18.91 -9.39
CA THR A 200 -9.85 -19.06 -7.94
C THR A 200 -8.41 -18.86 -7.50
N SER A 201 -8.14 -17.76 -6.78
CA SER A 201 -6.81 -17.43 -6.26
C SER A 201 -6.90 -16.44 -5.12
N ILE A 202 -5.89 -16.47 -4.25
CA ILE A 202 -5.61 -15.38 -3.33
C ILE A 202 -4.18 -14.90 -3.54
N VAL A 203 -4.05 -13.61 -3.75
CA VAL A 203 -2.80 -12.90 -4.07
C VAL A 203 -2.49 -11.94 -2.94
N ASP A 204 -1.26 -11.97 -2.46
CA ASP A 204 -0.69 -11.05 -1.49
C ASP A 204 0.66 -10.57 -2.05
N MET A 205 0.71 -9.36 -2.57
CA MET A 205 1.95 -8.69 -3.03
C MET A 205 2.31 -7.50 -2.12
N GLY A 206 1.96 -7.61 -0.85
CA GLY A 206 1.98 -6.56 0.16
C GLY A 206 0.57 -6.13 0.54
N GLU A 207 -0.38 -6.25 -0.40
CA GLU A 207 -1.81 -6.11 -0.20
C GLU A 207 -2.53 -7.38 -0.68
N ILE A 208 -3.66 -7.72 -0.06
CA ILE A 208 -4.38 -8.97 -0.33
C ILE A 208 -5.50 -8.72 -1.34
N ARG A 209 -5.60 -9.57 -2.36
CA ARG A 209 -6.75 -9.61 -3.28
C ARG A 209 -7.22 -11.03 -3.56
N ALA A 210 -8.51 -11.25 -3.39
CA ALA A 210 -9.18 -12.50 -3.76
C ALA A 210 -9.70 -12.42 -5.21
N LEU A 211 -9.47 -13.48 -5.97
CA LEU A 211 -10.11 -13.77 -7.25
C LEU A 211 -11.03 -14.96 -7.04
N GLY A 212 -12.34 -14.74 -7.23
CA GLY A 212 -13.36 -15.73 -6.91
C GLY A 212 -13.44 -16.09 -5.43
N SER A 213 -14.16 -17.16 -5.13
CA SER A 213 -14.22 -17.83 -3.84
C SER A 213 -13.13 -18.92 -3.74
N LYS A 214 -13.02 -19.56 -2.58
CA LYS A 214 -12.23 -20.78 -2.42
C LYS A 214 -12.81 -21.92 -3.29
N PRO A 215 -12.02 -22.99 -3.55
CA PRO A 215 -12.50 -24.13 -4.34
C PRO A 215 -13.73 -24.85 -3.77
N ASP A 216 -13.99 -24.72 -2.46
CA ASP A 216 -15.14 -25.25 -1.76
C ASP A 216 -16.38 -24.33 -1.82
N GLY A 217 -16.27 -23.18 -2.54
CA GLY A 217 -17.31 -22.17 -2.65
C GLY A 217 -17.34 -21.14 -1.54
N GLU A 218 -16.61 -21.35 -0.45
CA GLU A 218 -16.56 -20.45 0.69
C GLU A 218 -15.73 -19.17 0.40
N PRO A 219 -16.00 -18.05 1.08
CA PRO A 219 -15.15 -16.86 0.98
C PRO A 219 -13.72 -17.12 1.46
N TRP A 220 -12.77 -16.40 0.90
CA TRP A 220 -11.43 -16.32 1.44
C TRP A 220 -11.43 -15.57 2.76
N LEU A 221 -10.81 -16.14 3.80
CA LEU A 221 -10.77 -15.52 5.12
C LEU A 221 -9.50 -14.71 5.30
N VAL A 222 -9.66 -13.43 5.61
CA VAL A 222 -8.56 -12.52 5.96
C VAL A 222 -8.70 -12.11 7.42
N GLY A 223 -7.65 -12.29 8.21
CA GLY A 223 -7.63 -11.92 9.62
C GLY A 223 -7.28 -10.46 9.81
N VAL A 224 -8.14 -9.69 10.46
CA VAL A 224 -7.84 -8.34 10.97
C VAL A 224 -7.52 -8.47 12.45
N ARG A 225 -6.26 -8.22 12.82
CA ARG A 225 -5.81 -8.37 14.20
C ARG A 225 -6.02 -7.09 15.01
N GLY A 226 -6.49 -7.25 16.26
CA GLY A 226 -6.47 -6.20 17.27
C GLY A 226 -5.05 -5.92 17.79
N ALA A 227 -4.91 -4.86 18.57
CA ALA A 227 -3.64 -4.41 19.14
C ALA A 227 -2.95 -5.42 20.07
N GLN A 228 -3.70 -6.31 20.68
CA GLN A 228 -3.19 -7.33 21.59
C GLN A 228 -3.01 -8.64 20.80
N PHE A 229 -1.86 -8.78 20.18
CA PHE A 229 -1.48 -9.92 19.33
C PHE A 229 -1.64 -11.30 19.98
N ASN A 230 -1.80 -11.38 21.31
CA ASN A 230 -1.75 -12.62 22.06
C ASN A 230 -3.05 -12.99 22.80
N GLN A 231 -4.11 -12.21 22.80
CA GLN A 231 -5.28 -12.44 23.68
C GLN A 231 -6.61 -12.69 22.98
N GLU A 232 -6.77 -12.28 21.71
CA GLU A 232 -8.00 -12.57 20.94
C GLU A 232 -7.66 -13.16 19.57
N PRO A 233 -8.45 -14.13 19.09
CA PRO A 233 -8.32 -14.56 17.69
C PRO A 233 -8.60 -13.35 16.78
N PRO A 234 -7.90 -13.22 15.65
CA PRO A 234 -8.14 -12.14 14.72
C PRO A 234 -9.58 -12.19 14.22
N ARG A 235 -10.23 -11.02 14.10
CA ARG A 235 -11.54 -10.95 13.45
C ARG A 235 -11.37 -11.42 12.01
N SER A 236 -12.04 -12.52 11.66
CA SER A 236 -12.01 -13.05 10.29
C SER A 236 -13.05 -12.35 9.44
N ILE A 237 -12.64 -11.87 8.26
CA ILE A 237 -13.52 -11.26 7.28
C ILE A 237 -13.47 -12.10 6.02
N GLY A 238 -14.65 -12.52 5.53
CA GLY A 238 -14.77 -13.23 4.26
C GLY A 238 -14.75 -12.27 3.07
N ILE A 239 -13.93 -12.55 2.08
CA ILE A 239 -13.85 -11.76 0.84
C ILE A 239 -13.99 -12.65 -0.39
N VAL A 240 -14.71 -12.15 -1.41
CA VAL A 240 -14.85 -12.74 -2.75
C VAL A 240 -14.73 -11.59 -3.75
N ASN A 241 -13.81 -11.68 -4.69
CA ASN A 241 -13.55 -10.62 -5.68
C ASN A 241 -13.31 -9.22 -5.07
N LYS A 242 -12.73 -9.19 -3.87
CA LYS A 242 -12.41 -7.95 -3.14
C LYS A 242 -10.94 -7.95 -2.73
N ALA A 243 -10.47 -6.78 -2.37
CA ALA A 243 -9.14 -6.56 -1.85
C ALA A 243 -9.18 -6.04 -0.41
N VAL A 244 -8.08 -6.25 0.32
CA VAL A 244 -7.88 -5.79 1.68
C VAL A 244 -6.48 -5.21 1.80
N ALA A 245 -6.40 -4.00 2.33
CA ALA A 245 -5.14 -3.32 2.66
C ALA A 245 -5.16 -2.82 4.10
N THR A 246 -4.00 -2.77 4.73
CA THR A 246 -3.89 -2.28 6.10
C THR A 246 -2.70 -1.34 6.26
N SER A 247 -2.95 -0.12 6.68
CA SER A 247 -1.93 0.85 7.06
C SER A 247 -1.82 1.00 8.57
N SER A 248 -0.59 1.08 9.07
CA SER A 248 -0.32 1.25 10.50
C SER A 248 0.86 2.20 10.73
N GLY A 249 0.68 3.20 11.59
CA GLY A 249 1.77 4.07 12.02
C GLY A 249 2.91 3.32 12.73
N LYS A 250 2.62 2.15 13.30
CA LYS A 250 3.63 1.28 13.94
C LYS A 250 4.56 0.57 12.95
N GLY A 251 4.23 0.59 11.66
CA GLY A 251 5.03 -0.07 10.64
C GLY A 251 6.44 0.49 10.50
N PHE A 252 6.57 1.82 10.57
CA PHE A 252 7.87 2.50 10.56
C PHE A 252 7.77 3.85 11.24
N ALA A 253 8.73 4.14 12.11
CA ALA A 253 8.94 5.46 12.70
C ALA A 253 10.38 5.93 12.49
N PHE A 254 10.55 7.23 12.35
CA PHE A 254 11.84 7.88 12.23
C PHE A 254 12.54 8.00 13.57
N ASP A 255 11.77 8.11 14.66
CA ASP A 255 12.22 8.27 16.03
C ASP A 255 11.92 7.03 16.89
N THR A 256 12.59 6.91 18.04
CA THR A 256 12.40 5.80 18.97
C THR A 256 11.10 5.90 19.79
N ALA A 257 10.56 7.11 19.95
CA ALA A 257 9.31 7.36 20.66
C ALA A 257 8.07 7.11 19.80
N MET A 258 8.22 6.72 18.52
CA MET A 258 7.13 6.48 17.58
C MET A 258 6.23 7.72 17.33
N LYS A 259 6.75 8.90 17.55
CA LYS A 259 6.05 10.17 17.36
C LYS A 259 6.02 10.57 15.89
N TYR A 260 7.12 10.32 15.18
CA TYR A 260 7.27 10.62 13.75
C TYR A 260 7.23 9.34 12.94
N THR A 261 6.04 9.02 12.41
CA THR A 261 5.81 7.84 11.60
C THR A 261 5.87 8.17 10.10
N HIS A 262 5.88 7.14 9.25
CA HIS A 262 5.90 7.30 7.80
C HIS A 262 4.58 7.79 7.19
N LEU A 263 3.46 7.73 7.94
CA LEU A 263 2.15 8.23 7.51
C LEU A 263 2.06 9.72 7.86
N LEU A 264 2.21 10.57 6.86
CA LEU A 264 2.35 12.02 6.99
C LEU A 264 1.11 12.74 6.46
N ASP A 265 0.53 13.64 7.27
CA ASP A 265 -0.54 14.52 6.82
C ASP A 265 0.05 15.60 5.89
N PRO A 266 -0.37 15.65 4.60
CA PRO A 266 0.16 16.58 3.62
C PRO A 266 -0.16 18.05 3.94
N ARG A 267 -1.15 18.31 4.79
CA ARG A 267 -1.62 19.66 5.13
C ARG A 267 -0.85 20.27 6.30
N SER A 268 -0.46 19.45 7.27
CA SER A 268 0.22 19.88 8.50
C SER A 268 1.67 19.43 8.60
N GLY A 269 2.07 18.40 7.86
CA GLY A 269 3.37 17.73 8.00
C GLY A 269 3.48 16.88 9.26
N SER A 270 2.38 16.71 10.02
CA SER A 270 2.36 15.84 11.19
C SER A 270 2.22 14.37 10.81
N SER A 271 2.65 13.49 11.70
CA SER A 271 2.46 12.05 11.55
C SER A 271 1.11 11.59 12.09
N ALA A 272 0.60 10.48 11.53
CA ALA A 272 -0.57 9.81 12.08
C ALA A 272 -0.31 9.43 13.55
N SER A 273 -1.20 9.86 14.44
CA SER A 273 -1.12 9.60 15.88
C SER A 273 -2.41 8.95 16.38
N GLY A 274 -2.31 8.14 17.44
CA GLY A 274 -3.47 7.67 18.21
C GLY A 274 -4.21 6.47 17.62
N ARG A 275 -3.90 6.00 16.41
CA ARG A 275 -4.46 4.78 15.82
C ARG A 275 -3.40 3.73 15.64
N GLU A 276 -3.74 2.47 15.91
CA GLU A 276 -2.81 1.37 15.71
C GLU A 276 -2.78 0.93 14.25
N SER A 277 -3.94 0.75 13.62
CA SER A 277 -4.05 0.46 12.19
C SER A 277 -5.43 0.77 11.63
N VAL A 278 -5.47 0.93 10.30
CA VAL A 278 -6.70 1.06 9.50
C VAL A 278 -6.67 0.01 8.41
N THR A 279 -7.68 -0.87 8.42
CA THR A 279 -7.89 -1.88 7.37
C THR A 279 -9.04 -1.43 6.48
N VAL A 280 -8.83 -1.47 5.17
CA VAL A 280 -9.84 -1.13 4.15
C VAL A 280 -10.11 -2.34 3.28
N ILE A 281 -11.40 -2.62 3.04
CA ILE A 281 -11.87 -3.56 2.03
C ILE A 281 -12.44 -2.75 0.88
N ALA A 282 -11.98 -3.03 -0.33
CA ALA A 282 -12.40 -2.34 -1.55
C ALA A 282 -12.55 -3.34 -2.73
N PRO A 283 -13.15 -2.92 -3.86
CA PRO A 283 -13.25 -3.76 -5.06
C PRO A 283 -11.89 -4.13 -5.68
N ASP A 284 -10.89 -3.29 -5.53
CA ASP A 284 -9.53 -3.48 -6.04
C ASP A 284 -8.47 -3.11 -4.99
N ALA A 285 -7.27 -3.65 -5.15
CA ALA A 285 -6.21 -3.49 -4.16
C ALA A 285 -5.60 -2.08 -4.19
N VAL A 286 -5.57 -1.43 -5.35
CA VAL A 286 -5.07 -0.06 -5.48
C VAL A 286 -5.93 0.93 -4.67
N SER A 287 -7.26 0.76 -4.67
CA SER A 287 -8.17 1.57 -3.85
C SER A 287 -8.03 1.25 -2.36
N ALA A 288 -7.93 -0.04 -2.01
CA ALA A 288 -7.76 -0.44 -0.61
C ALA A 288 -6.47 0.15 -0.02
N ASP A 289 -5.35 0.08 -0.74
CA ASP A 289 -4.03 0.58 -0.33
C ASP A 289 -4.06 2.11 -0.14
N ALA A 290 -4.50 2.86 -1.15
CA ALA A 290 -4.59 4.32 -1.07
C ALA A 290 -5.50 4.79 0.08
N LEU A 291 -6.66 4.16 0.23
CA LEU A 291 -7.63 4.55 1.26
C LEU A 291 -7.20 4.12 2.66
N SER A 292 -6.53 2.99 2.85
CA SER A 292 -5.98 2.62 4.16
C SER A 292 -4.95 3.65 4.64
N THR A 293 -4.12 4.15 3.71
CA THR A 293 -3.15 5.22 3.94
C THR A 293 -3.85 6.53 4.35
N ALA A 294 -4.80 7.02 3.53
CA ALA A 294 -5.54 8.25 3.82
C ALA A 294 -6.34 8.17 5.12
N PHE A 295 -7.08 7.08 5.32
CA PHE A 295 -7.93 6.89 6.49
C PHE A 295 -7.15 6.82 7.80
N SER A 296 -5.86 6.48 7.74
CA SER A 296 -4.96 6.56 8.89
C SER A 296 -4.74 8.00 9.38
N LEU A 297 -5.01 9.00 8.54
CA LEU A 297 -4.84 10.42 8.80
C LEU A 297 -6.18 11.17 8.98
N MET A 298 -7.31 10.56 8.58
CA MET A 298 -8.64 11.18 8.59
C MET A 298 -9.37 10.98 9.93
N SER A 299 -10.29 11.87 10.26
CA SER A 299 -11.23 11.68 11.38
C SER A 299 -12.22 10.55 11.08
N ARG A 300 -12.81 9.94 12.13
CA ARG A 300 -13.83 8.88 11.95
C ARG A 300 -15.01 9.36 11.13
N ASP A 301 -15.44 10.62 11.31
CA ASP A 301 -16.60 11.16 10.60
C ASP A 301 -16.29 11.40 9.12
N ALA A 302 -15.06 11.87 8.80
CA ALA A 302 -14.60 11.99 7.42
C ALA A 302 -14.52 10.63 6.72
N ILE A 303 -14.03 9.58 7.41
CA ILE A 303 -14.00 8.21 6.87
C ILE A 303 -15.44 7.73 6.60
N ARG A 304 -16.38 7.95 7.54
CA ARG A 304 -17.80 7.58 7.34
C ARG A 304 -18.42 8.29 6.15
N LEU A 305 -18.08 9.56 5.92
CA LEU A 305 -18.55 10.31 4.76
C LEU A 305 -18.10 9.68 3.45
N VAL A 306 -16.82 9.34 3.34
CA VAL A 306 -16.26 8.63 2.17
C VAL A 306 -16.95 7.27 1.98
N SER A 307 -17.07 6.45 3.04
CA SER A 307 -17.71 5.13 2.94
C SER A 307 -19.19 5.21 2.57
N ARG A 308 -19.92 6.25 3.01
CA ARG A 308 -21.30 6.48 2.57
C ARG A 308 -21.41 6.83 1.08
N SER A 309 -20.47 7.57 0.55
CA SER A 309 -20.44 7.91 -0.88
C SER A 309 -19.96 6.73 -1.76
N ARG A 310 -19.32 5.73 -1.15
CA ARG A 310 -18.75 4.54 -1.77
C ARG A 310 -19.11 3.28 -0.96
N PRO A 311 -20.35 2.77 -1.05
CA PRO A 311 -20.83 1.66 -0.21
C PRO A 311 -20.05 0.34 -0.36
N GLU A 312 -19.30 0.21 -1.47
CA GLU A 312 -18.42 -0.92 -1.72
C GLU A 312 -17.14 -0.92 -0.85
N ILE A 313 -16.83 0.23 -0.20
CA ILE A 313 -15.65 0.41 0.65
C ILE A 313 -16.06 0.23 2.10
N GLN A 314 -15.36 -0.65 2.81
CA GLN A 314 -15.53 -0.89 4.24
C GLN A 314 -14.23 -0.55 4.97
N ALA A 315 -14.34 0.09 6.13
CA ALA A 315 -13.18 0.47 6.95
C ALA A 315 -13.29 -0.09 8.37
N PHE A 316 -12.17 -0.61 8.86
CA PHE A 316 -12.01 -1.14 10.21
C PHE A 316 -10.87 -0.37 10.89
N LEU A 317 -11.18 0.23 12.02
CA LEU A 317 -10.17 0.88 12.87
C LEU A 317 -9.76 -0.08 13.98
N THR A 318 -8.47 -0.30 14.12
CA THR A 318 -7.90 -1.04 15.24
C THR A 318 -7.30 -0.04 16.23
N SER A 319 -7.57 -0.26 17.51
CA SER A 319 -7.01 0.51 18.62
C SER A 319 -6.60 -0.44 19.75
N SER A 320 -6.05 0.11 20.83
CA SER A 320 -5.71 -0.67 22.05
C SER A 320 -6.92 -1.37 22.68
N VAL A 321 -8.13 -0.93 22.41
CA VAL A 321 -9.40 -1.50 22.94
C VAL A 321 -10.09 -2.48 21.97
N GLY A 322 -9.53 -2.73 20.78
CA GLY A 322 -10.05 -3.70 19.83
C GLY A 322 -10.30 -3.17 18.42
N VAL A 323 -10.98 -3.96 17.61
CA VAL A 323 -11.32 -3.65 16.20
C VAL A 323 -12.74 -3.10 16.13
N THR A 324 -12.88 -1.89 15.58
CA THR A 324 -14.18 -1.24 15.35
C THR A 324 -14.45 -1.12 13.86
N SER A 325 -15.56 -1.66 13.36
CA SER A 325 -16.05 -1.36 12.01
C SER A 325 -16.63 0.06 11.99
N LEU A 326 -16.35 0.81 10.93
CA LEU A 326 -16.94 2.13 10.72
C LEU A 326 -18.18 2.10 9.82
N LEU A 327 -18.40 1.00 9.14
CA LEU A 327 -19.65 0.64 8.42
C LEU A 327 -19.60 -0.83 8.03
#